data_f5c7a380a7748d31910a02c1ea81c600
#
_entry.id   f5c7a380a7748d31910a02c1ea81c600
#
_cell.length_a   1.000
_cell.length_b   1.000
_cell.length_c   1.000
_cell.angle_alpha   90.00
_cell.angle_beta   90.00
_cell.angle_gamma   90.00
#
_symmetry.space_group_name_H-M   'P 1'
#
loop_
_entity.id
_entity.type
_entity.pdbx_description
1 polymer ?
#
loop_
_entity_poly.entity_id
_entity_poly.type
_entity_poly.pdbx_seq_one_letter_code
_entity_poly.pdbx_strand_id
1 'polypeptide(L)'
;RRYCHVGTGNYHPKTARGYEDLGLLTCDRDVAQDMTTLFNMLSGYAPRARFRRLLVAPRTVRDGLIERMEREIANRRAGRPAWIRIKVNSIIDEACIDTLYRASRAGVPVDIVVRGICGIRAGVPGLSDNIRVRSILGRYLEHSRVYAFCNDGDTDLFIGSADLMHRNLDRRVEELVRITDPAMVEQLEWLVTHAASDAVSSWHLEPDGAWVRHSHGPDGEKLEDIQTRSEEHTSELQSR
;
A
#
# COMPACT_ATOMS: atom_id res chain seq x y z
N ARG A 1 -8.03 -21.34 -20.40
CA ARG A 1 -7.34 -20.54 -19.38
C ARG A 1 -7.74 -19.09 -19.54
N ARG A 2 -8.02 -18.39 -18.44
CA ARG A 2 -8.25 -16.93 -18.44
C ARG A 2 -6.99 -16.26 -17.93
N TYR A 3 -6.57 -15.19 -18.59
CA TYR A 3 -5.44 -14.38 -18.19
C TYR A 3 -5.99 -13.03 -17.74
N CYS A 4 -5.49 -12.54 -16.61
CA CYS A 4 -5.87 -11.25 -16.04
C CYS A 4 -4.65 -10.37 -15.89
N HIS A 5 -4.86 -9.08 -16.09
CA HIS A 5 -3.89 -8.05 -15.78
C HIS A 5 -4.53 -7.05 -14.82
N VAL A 6 -3.84 -6.78 -13.70
CA VAL A 6 -4.22 -5.78 -12.70
C VAL A 6 -3.02 -4.87 -12.49
N GLY A 7 -3.21 -3.57 -12.55
CA GLY A 7 -2.12 -2.63 -12.44
C GLY A 7 -2.45 -1.45 -11.54
N THR A 8 -1.44 -0.92 -10.87
CA THR A 8 -1.56 0.32 -10.10
C THR A 8 -1.54 1.55 -11.00
N GLY A 9 -1.10 1.39 -12.23
CA GLY A 9 -0.67 2.43 -13.11
C GLY A 9 -1.64 2.88 -14.19
N ASN A 10 -1.15 3.84 -14.94
CA ASN A 10 -1.84 4.43 -16.09
C ASN A 10 -1.11 4.01 -17.37
N TYR A 11 -1.86 3.49 -18.35
CA TYR A 11 -1.31 2.96 -19.61
C TYR A 11 -1.17 4.00 -20.71
N HIS A 12 -1.33 5.27 -20.41
CA HIS A 12 -1.05 6.32 -21.40
C HIS A 12 0.47 6.40 -21.66
N PRO A 13 0.94 6.30 -22.93
CA PRO A 13 2.36 6.11 -23.24
C PRO A 13 3.31 7.18 -22.68
N LYS A 14 2.87 8.43 -22.59
CA LYS A 14 3.69 9.53 -22.03
C LYS A 14 3.76 9.44 -20.51
N THR A 15 2.64 9.12 -19.86
CA THR A 15 2.52 9.06 -18.40
C THR A 15 3.28 7.85 -17.85
N ALA A 16 3.13 6.68 -18.47
CA ALA A 16 3.76 5.44 -18.03
C ALA A 16 5.29 5.50 -17.99
N ARG A 17 5.91 6.35 -18.80
CA ARG A 17 7.38 6.51 -18.82
C ARG A 17 7.94 7.31 -17.63
N GLY A 18 7.11 8.08 -16.96
CA GLY A 18 7.51 8.94 -15.85
C GLY A 18 7.05 8.45 -14.47
N TYR A 19 6.37 7.30 -14.40
CA TYR A 19 5.75 6.80 -13.20
C TYR A 19 6.37 5.46 -12.77
N GLU A 20 6.53 5.26 -11.49
CA GLU A 20 6.81 3.98 -10.87
C GLU A 20 5.47 3.31 -10.58
N ASP A 21 5.22 2.15 -11.17
CA ASP A 21 3.98 1.40 -11.05
C ASP A 21 4.24 -0.11 -10.99
N LEU A 22 3.25 -0.83 -10.49
CA LEU A 22 3.24 -2.28 -10.39
C LEU A 22 2.16 -2.87 -11.31
N GLY A 23 2.45 -4.03 -11.90
CA GLY A 23 1.50 -4.76 -12.72
C GLY A 23 1.55 -6.26 -12.44
N LEU A 24 0.39 -6.85 -12.15
CA LEU A 24 0.22 -8.28 -11.98
C LEU A 24 -0.34 -8.90 -13.26
N LEU A 25 0.40 -9.85 -13.85
CA LEU A 25 -0.13 -10.77 -14.86
C LEU A 25 -0.37 -12.12 -14.21
N THR A 26 -1.60 -12.62 -14.25
CA THR A 26 -1.95 -13.86 -13.58
C THR A 26 -2.95 -14.70 -14.37
N CYS A 27 -2.94 -16.01 -14.14
CA CYS A 27 -3.99 -16.95 -14.56
C CYS A 27 -4.63 -17.67 -13.35
N ASP A 28 -4.50 -17.08 -12.15
CA ASP A 28 -5.18 -17.57 -10.96
C ASP A 28 -6.69 -17.63 -11.19
N ARG A 29 -7.30 -18.75 -10.77
CA ARG A 29 -8.74 -19.02 -11.05
C ARG A 29 -9.65 -18.11 -10.25
N ASP A 30 -9.30 -17.78 -9.01
CA ASP A 30 -10.10 -16.93 -8.13
C ASP A 30 -10.04 -15.47 -8.60
N VAL A 31 -8.87 -14.97 -8.99
CA VAL A 31 -8.72 -13.65 -9.60
C VAL A 31 -9.52 -13.57 -10.92
N ALA A 32 -9.41 -14.59 -11.78
CA ALA A 32 -10.14 -14.63 -13.04
C ALA A 32 -11.67 -14.67 -12.84
N GLN A 33 -12.14 -15.34 -11.79
CA GLN A 33 -13.55 -15.37 -11.44
C GLN A 33 -14.00 -14.02 -10.90
N ASP A 34 -13.22 -13.41 -10.02
CA ASP A 34 -13.50 -12.09 -9.46
C ASP A 34 -13.54 -11.01 -10.55
N MET A 35 -12.59 -11.02 -11.49
CA MET A 35 -12.58 -10.12 -12.64
C MET A 35 -13.84 -10.29 -13.50
N THR A 36 -14.25 -11.53 -13.79
CA THR A 36 -15.51 -11.77 -14.50
C THR A 36 -16.70 -11.19 -13.73
N THR A 37 -16.72 -11.38 -12.42
CA THR A 37 -17.75 -10.87 -11.53
C THR A 37 -17.77 -9.33 -11.51
N LEU A 38 -16.58 -8.71 -11.49
CA LEU A 38 -16.44 -7.25 -11.55
C LEU A 38 -17.00 -6.69 -12.87
N PHE A 39 -16.62 -7.25 -14.03
CA PHE A 39 -17.14 -6.82 -15.32
C PHE A 39 -18.66 -7.03 -15.44
N ASN A 40 -19.18 -8.14 -14.94
CA ASN A 40 -20.63 -8.36 -14.88
C ASN A 40 -21.33 -7.32 -13.98
N MET A 41 -20.73 -6.97 -12.85
CA MET A 41 -21.25 -5.92 -11.97
C MET A 41 -21.29 -4.55 -12.67
N LEU A 42 -20.23 -4.20 -13.39
CA LEU A 42 -20.16 -2.95 -14.16
C LEU A 42 -21.18 -2.91 -15.31
N SER A 43 -21.51 -4.06 -15.88
CA SER A 43 -22.55 -4.20 -16.92
C SER A 43 -23.96 -4.31 -16.34
N GLY A 44 -24.15 -4.23 -15.03
CA GLY A 44 -25.45 -4.30 -14.37
C GLY A 44 -26.01 -5.71 -14.09
N TYR A 45 -25.27 -6.78 -14.44
CA TYR A 45 -25.75 -8.16 -14.31
C TYR A 45 -25.57 -8.79 -12.92
N ALA A 46 -24.74 -8.21 -12.03
CA ALA A 46 -24.40 -8.81 -10.74
C ALA A 46 -24.43 -7.80 -9.58
N PRO A 47 -25.60 -7.30 -9.17
CA PRO A 47 -25.68 -6.23 -8.16
C PRO A 47 -25.21 -6.65 -6.76
N ARG A 48 -25.10 -7.96 -6.46
CA ARG A 48 -24.64 -8.53 -5.17
C ARG A 48 -23.38 -9.37 -5.34
N ALA A 49 -22.40 -8.85 -6.08
CA ALA A 49 -21.12 -9.51 -6.28
C ALA A 49 -20.36 -9.72 -4.95
N ARG A 50 -19.79 -10.91 -4.78
CA ARG A 50 -18.82 -11.23 -3.72
C ARG A 50 -17.50 -11.57 -4.38
N PHE A 51 -16.43 -11.04 -3.81
CA PHE A 51 -15.07 -11.23 -4.30
C PHE A 51 -14.25 -12.06 -3.32
N ARG A 52 -13.32 -12.87 -3.81
CA ARG A 52 -12.42 -13.74 -3.02
C ARG A 52 -11.04 -13.14 -2.87
N ARG A 53 -10.54 -12.55 -3.95
CA ARG A 53 -9.19 -11.98 -4.09
C ARG A 53 -9.19 -10.47 -4.26
N LEU A 54 -10.32 -9.90 -4.70
CA LEU A 54 -10.46 -8.47 -4.92
C LEU A 54 -11.17 -7.76 -3.77
N LEU A 55 -10.69 -6.56 -3.47
CA LEU A 55 -11.50 -5.53 -2.82
C LEU A 55 -11.87 -4.51 -3.88
N VAL A 56 -13.13 -4.14 -3.99
CA VAL A 56 -13.66 -3.27 -5.05
C VAL A 56 -14.36 -2.07 -4.45
N ALA A 57 -13.94 -0.86 -4.80
CA ALA A 57 -14.68 0.36 -4.47
C ALA A 57 -15.86 0.56 -5.45
N PRO A 58 -16.95 1.18 -4.98
CA PRO A 58 -17.17 1.79 -3.66
C PRO A 58 -17.68 0.83 -2.57
N ARG A 59 -17.56 -0.48 -2.73
CA ARG A 59 -18.28 -1.46 -1.90
C ARG A 59 -17.45 -2.07 -0.77
N THR A 60 -16.21 -2.49 -1.05
CA THR A 60 -15.46 -3.36 -0.14
C THR A 60 -14.03 -2.90 0.15
N VAL A 61 -13.50 -1.88 -0.53
CA VAL A 61 -12.11 -1.43 -0.29
C VAL A 61 -11.98 -0.86 1.11
N ARG A 62 -12.79 0.15 1.48
CA ARG A 62 -12.71 0.79 2.79
C ARG A 62 -12.88 -0.23 3.91
N ASP A 63 -13.99 -0.94 3.89
CA ASP A 63 -14.33 -1.90 4.95
C ASP A 63 -13.32 -3.04 5.05
N GLY A 64 -12.86 -3.55 3.90
CA GLY A 64 -11.85 -4.59 3.85
C GLY A 64 -10.49 -4.17 4.36
N LEU A 65 -10.06 -2.92 4.13
CA LEU A 65 -8.82 -2.39 4.70
C LEU A 65 -8.97 -2.14 6.21
N ILE A 66 -10.09 -1.56 6.65
CA ILE A 66 -10.39 -1.35 8.08
C ILE A 66 -10.42 -2.69 8.83
N GLU A 67 -11.04 -3.72 8.28
CA GLU A 67 -11.05 -5.07 8.87
C GLU A 67 -9.63 -5.60 9.12
N ARG A 68 -8.71 -5.38 8.18
CA ARG A 68 -7.31 -5.78 8.32
C ARG A 68 -6.56 -4.97 9.37
N MET A 69 -6.78 -3.66 9.39
CA MET A 69 -6.21 -2.79 10.44
C MET A 69 -6.70 -3.21 11.84
N GLU A 70 -7.99 -3.52 11.99
CA GLU A 70 -8.57 -4.01 13.27
C GLU A 70 -8.00 -5.39 13.65
N ARG A 71 -7.73 -6.25 12.68
CA ARG A 71 -7.05 -7.53 12.91
C ARG A 71 -5.65 -7.31 13.48
N GLU A 72 -4.88 -6.35 12.96
CA GLU A 72 -3.56 -6.03 13.50
C GLU A 72 -3.66 -5.49 14.95
N ILE A 73 -4.67 -4.67 15.24
CA ILE A 73 -4.95 -4.23 16.63
C ILE A 73 -5.21 -5.44 17.54
N ALA A 74 -6.04 -6.38 17.09
CA ALA A 74 -6.34 -7.58 17.87
C ALA A 74 -5.11 -8.48 18.06
N ASN A 75 -4.30 -8.65 17.01
CA ASN A 75 -3.04 -9.39 17.08
C ASN A 75 -2.09 -8.77 18.10
N ARG A 76 -1.88 -7.46 18.05
CA ARG A 76 -1.02 -6.74 18.98
C ARG A 76 -1.47 -6.88 20.42
N ARG A 77 -2.77 -6.75 20.68
CA ARG A 77 -3.35 -6.93 22.03
C ARG A 77 -3.18 -8.34 22.55
N ALA A 78 -3.16 -9.33 21.67
CA ALA A 78 -2.92 -10.73 21.98
C ALA A 78 -1.43 -11.10 22.09
N GLY A 79 -0.51 -10.14 22.00
CA GLY A 79 0.93 -10.37 22.03
C GLY A 79 1.49 -11.04 20.77
N ARG A 80 0.75 -11.04 19.67
CA ARG A 80 1.18 -11.61 18.38
C ARG A 80 1.87 -10.57 17.52
N PRO A 81 2.68 -10.99 16.52
CA PRO A 81 3.24 -10.11 15.51
C PRO A 81 2.15 -9.26 14.84
N ALA A 82 2.41 -7.95 14.73
CA ALA A 82 1.47 -7.02 14.13
C ALA A 82 2.20 -5.79 13.60
N TRP A 83 1.93 -5.40 12.36
CA TRP A 83 2.35 -4.13 11.75
C TRP A 83 1.47 -3.80 10.55
N ILE A 84 1.45 -2.53 10.15
CA ILE A 84 0.75 -2.02 8.96
C ILE A 84 1.74 -1.22 8.13
N ARG A 85 1.83 -1.51 6.83
CA ARG A 85 2.63 -0.74 5.86
C ARG A 85 1.78 -0.36 4.67
N ILE A 86 1.75 0.92 4.34
CA ILE A 86 0.90 1.47 3.29
C ILE A 86 1.75 2.37 2.38
N LYS A 87 1.74 2.10 1.09
CA LYS A 87 2.25 3.00 0.06
C LYS A 87 1.07 3.48 -0.79
N VAL A 88 0.83 4.79 -0.83
CA VAL A 88 -0.30 5.41 -1.54
C VAL A 88 0.06 6.77 -2.10
N ASN A 89 -0.76 7.29 -3.01
CA ASN A 89 -0.56 8.67 -3.46
C ASN A 89 -1.15 9.68 -2.48
N SER A 90 -2.29 9.38 -1.86
CA SER A 90 -2.96 10.29 -0.93
C SER A 90 -3.77 9.53 0.13
N ILE A 91 -3.85 10.12 1.33
CA ILE A 91 -4.61 9.59 2.45
C ILE A 91 -5.34 10.72 3.18
N ILE A 92 -6.68 10.75 3.07
CA ILE A 92 -7.57 11.73 3.74
C ILE A 92 -8.89 11.10 4.20
N ASP A 93 -9.11 9.80 4.00
CA ASP A 93 -10.33 9.12 4.44
C ASP A 93 -10.34 9.02 5.97
N GLU A 94 -11.31 9.66 6.61
CA GLU A 94 -11.37 9.80 8.06
C GLU A 94 -11.48 8.45 8.76
N ALA A 95 -12.30 7.52 8.23
CA ALA A 95 -12.50 6.21 8.85
C ALA A 95 -11.21 5.38 8.85
N CYS A 96 -10.43 5.45 7.77
CA CYS A 96 -9.13 4.81 7.67
C CYS A 96 -8.12 5.48 8.62
N ILE A 97 -8.06 6.81 8.66
CA ILE A 97 -7.16 7.57 9.54
C ILE A 97 -7.46 7.29 11.00
N ASP A 98 -8.72 7.32 11.41
CA ASP A 98 -9.13 7.02 12.79
C ASP A 98 -8.75 5.59 13.20
N THR A 99 -8.85 4.64 12.27
CA THR A 99 -8.44 3.26 12.52
C THR A 99 -6.93 3.14 12.68
N LEU A 100 -6.14 3.85 11.87
CA LEU A 100 -4.68 3.91 11.99
C LEU A 100 -4.25 4.55 13.33
N TYR A 101 -4.94 5.61 13.78
CA TYR A 101 -4.70 6.17 15.12
C TYR A 101 -5.02 5.18 16.24
N ARG A 102 -6.11 4.41 16.11
CA ARG A 102 -6.43 3.32 17.07
C ARG A 102 -5.36 2.22 17.05
N ALA A 103 -4.85 1.85 15.87
CA ALA A 103 -3.74 0.89 15.72
C ALA A 103 -2.48 1.40 16.42
N SER A 104 -2.09 2.66 16.19
CA SER A 104 -0.95 3.28 16.86
C SER A 104 -1.09 3.27 18.38
N ARG A 105 -2.26 3.67 18.92
CA ARG A 105 -2.52 3.63 20.36
C ARG A 105 -2.52 2.23 20.95
N ALA A 106 -2.81 1.22 20.16
CA ALA A 106 -2.69 -0.19 20.56
C ALA A 106 -1.23 -0.70 20.48
N GLY A 107 -0.28 0.12 20.02
CA GLY A 107 1.14 -0.22 19.89
C GLY A 107 1.50 -0.93 18.58
N VAL A 108 0.61 -0.91 17.57
CA VAL A 108 0.92 -1.44 16.23
C VAL A 108 1.84 -0.47 15.50
N PRO A 109 3.02 -0.89 15.04
CA PRO A 109 3.85 -0.07 14.15
C PRO A 109 3.13 0.18 12.83
N VAL A 110 3.08 1.43 12.39
CA VAL A 110 2.45 1.86 11.15
C VAL A 110 3.44 2.69 10.33
N ASP A 111 3.79 2.20 9.15
CA ASP A 111 4.64 2.90 8.20
C ASP A 111 3.84 3.30 6.96
N ILE A 112 3.89 4.59 6.60
CA ILE A 112 3.15 5.12 5.45
C ILE A 112 4.12 5.86 4.53
N VAL A 113 4.14 5.45 3.26
CA VAL A 113 4.80 6.18 2.18
C VAL A 113 3.71 6.87 1.36
N VAL A 114 3.70 8.21 1.39
CA VAL A 114 2.69 9.02 0.70
C VAL A 114 3.36 10.16 -0.05
N ARG A 115 3.01 10.35 -1.33
CA ARG A 115 3.62 11.42 -2.15
C ARG A 115 2.78 12.69 -2.30
N GLY A 116 1.49 12.63 -2.00
CA GLY A 116 0.52 13.70 -2.17
C GLY A 116 -0.11 14.14 -0.87
N ILE A 117 -1.42 14.30 -0.87
CA ILE A 117 -2.16 14.81 0.29
C ILE A 117 -2.14 13.79 1.42
N CYS A 118 -1.72 14.24 2.60
CA CYS A 118 -1.69 13.44 3.83
C CYS A 118 -2.49 14.15 4.93
N GLY A 119 -3.56 13.51 5.41
CA GLY A 119 -4.37 13.98 6.54
C GLY A 119 -3.92 13.45 7.90
N ILE A 120 -2.84 12.65 7.92
CA ILE A 120 -2.32 12.07 9.17
C ILE A 120 -1.34 13.04 9.85
N ARG A 121 -1.42 13.12 11.17
CA ARG A 121 -0.39 13.67 12.05
C ARG A 121 0.47 12.53 12.57
N ALA A 122 1.74 12.48 12.17
CA ALA A 122 2.69 11.43 12.57
C ALA A 122 3.39 11.79 13.88
N GLY A 123 3.73 10.77 14.70
CA GLY A 123 4.58 10.94 15.88
C GLY A 123 4.01 11.81 17.00
N VAL A 124 2.70 12.11 17.00
CA VAL A 124 2.07 12.94 18.05
C VAL A 124 1.85 12.10 19.31
N PRO A 125 2.41 12.52 20.47
CA PRO A 125 2.30 11.78 21.72
C PRO A 125 0.85 11.45 22.12
N GLY A 126 0.59 10.20 22.46
CA GLY A 126 -0.74 9.69 22.87
C GLY A 126 -1.74 9.51 21.71
N LEU A 127 -1.39 9.89 20.49
CA LEU A 127 -2.22 9.72 19.30
C LEU A 127 -1.58 8.80 18.26
N SER A 128 -0.41 9.16 17.81
CA SER A 128 0.25 8.54 16.67
C SER A 128 1.73 8.23 16.92
N ASP A 129 2.09 7.91 18.15
CA ASP A 129 3.47 7.58 18.58
C ASP A 129 4.11 6.49 17.70
N ASN A 130 3.29 5.57 17.17
CA ASN A 130 3.75 4.44 16.38
C ASN A 130 3.48 4.62 14.86
N ILE A 131 3.10 5.83 14.42
CA ILE A 131 2.92 6.14 12.99
C ILE A 131 4.11 6.93 12.48
N ARG A 132 4.76 6.42 11.45
CA ARG A 132 5.78 7.11 10.66
C ARG A 132 5.24 7.38 9.26
N VAL A 133 5.41 8.59 8.78
CA VAL A 133 4.98 8.99 7.44
C VAL A 133 6.17 9.53 6.67
N ARG A 134 6.36 9.02 5.46
CA ARG A 134 7.46 9.41 4.57
C ARG A 134 6.94 9.75 3.18
N SER A 135 7.72 10.56 2.46
CA SER A 135 7.51 10.86 1.04
C SER A 135 8.81 10.70 0.29
N ILE A 136 8.75 10.04 -0.85
CA ILE A 136 9.91 9.78 -1.71
C ILE A 136 9.81 10.64 -2.95
N LEU A 137 10.90 11.32 -3.29
CA LEU A 137 11.08 12.07 -4.53
C LEU A 137 12.27 11.49 -5.26
N GLY A 138 12.01 10.78 -6.36
CA GLY A 138 13.01 10.14 -7.19
C GLY A 138 12.91 10.57 -8.65
N ARG A 139 13.55 9.82 -9.53
CA ARG A 139 13.51 10.01 -10.97
C ARG A 139 12.10 9.85 -11.55
N TYR A 140 11.37 8.87 -11.02
CA TYR A 140 9.99 8.57 -11.39
C TYR A 140 9.02 9.05 -10.31
N LEU A 141 7.79 9.36 -10.72
CA LEU A 141 6.71 9.65 -9.80
C LEU A 141 6.31 8.35 -9.08
N GLU A 142 6.45 8.32 -7.76
CA GLU A 142 5.97 7.22 -6.92
C GLU A 142 4.44 7.09 -7.06
N HIS A 143 3.97 6.08 -7.79
CA HIS A 143 2.57 5.98 -8.17
C HIS A 143 1.92 4.66 -7.77
N SER A 144 2.68 3.61 -7.54
CA SER A 144 2.13 2.33 -7.08
C SER A 144 1.43 2.45 -5.73
N ARG A 145 0.39 1.64 -5.53
CA ARG A 145 -0.30 1.49 -4.24
C ARG A 145 -0.12 0.08 -3.75
N VAL A 146 0.37 -0.01 -2.52
CA VAL A 146 0.59 -1.27 -1.82
C VAL A 146 0.04 -1.16 -0.41
N TYR A 147 -0.71 -2.16 0.02
CA TYR A 147 -1.24 -2.29 1.37
C TYR A 147 -0.78 -3.63 1.93
N ALA A 148 -0.01 -3.61 3.00
CA ALA A 148 0.54 -4.80 3.62
C ALA A 148 0.26 -4.83 5.13
N PHE A 149 -0.15 -5.99 5.60
CA PHE A 149 -0.53 -6.26 6.98
C PHE A 149 0.21 -7.50 7.47
N CYS A 150 0.73 -7.47 8.70
CA CYS A 150 1.51 -8.58 9.28
C CYS A 150 0.72 -9.89 9.36
N ASN A 151 -0.56 -9.81 9.75
CA ASN A 151 -1.44 -10.95 9.85
C ASN A 151 -0.84 -12.14 10.63
N ASP A 152 -0.25 -11.85 11.79
CA ASP A 152 0.39 -12.86 12.65
C ASP A 152 1.56 -13.62 11.96
N GLY A 153 2.23 -12.95 11.01
CA GLY A 153 3.37 -13.50 10.26
C GLY A 153 3.03 -14.11 8.89
N ASP A 154 1.75 -14.21 8.54
CA ASP A 154 1.28 -14.60 7.19
C ASP A 154 0.84 -13.34 6.43
N THR A 155 1.80 -12.59 5.93
CA THR A 155 1.61 -11.26 5.35
C THR A 155 0.44 -11.20 4.35
N ASP A 156 -0.56 -10.36 4.65
CA ASP A 156 -1.73 -10.12 3.80
C ASP A 156 -1.48 -8.84 2.97
N LEU A 157 -1.24 -8.99 1.68
CA LEU A 157 -0.73 -7.93 0.81
C LEU A 157 -1.63 -7.71 -0.41
N PHE A 158 -1.86 -6.42 -0.72
CA PHE A 158 -2.66 -5.98 -1.85
C PHE A 158 -1.93 -4.93 -2.67
N ILE A 159 -2.14 -4.97 -3.99
CA ILE A 159 -1.80 -3.89 -4.92
C ILE A 159 -3.03 -3.47 -5.72
N GLY A 160 -3.07 -2.24 -6.23
CA GLY A 160 -4.16 -1.80 -7.10
C GLY A 160 -4.23 -0.29 -7.30
N SER A 161 -5.40 0.21 -7.67
CA SER A 161 -5.58 1.58 -8.11
C SER A 161 -6.06 2.55 -7.02
N ALA A 162 -6.59 2.05 -5.89
CA ALA A 162 -7.24 2.86 -4.88
C ALA A 162 -6.26 3.63 -4.00
N ASP A 163 -6.48 4.94 -3.85
CA ASP A 163 -5.97 5.77 -2.76
C ASP A 163 -6.98 5.84 -1.61
N LEU A 164 -6.55 6.25 -0.42
CA LEU A 164 -7.43 6.45 0.74
C LEU A 164 -8.06 7.85 0.71
N MET A 165 -8.91 8.06 -0.30
CA MET A 165 -9.64 9.31 -0.55
C MET A 165 -11.10 9.02 -0.85
N HIS A 166 -12.01 9.91 -0.45
CA HIS A 166 -13.45 9.78 -0.73
C HIS A 166 -13.76 9.54 -2.20
N ARG A 167 -13.10 10.28 -3.11
CA ARG A 167 -13.33 10.10 -4.55
C ARG A 167 -13.01 8.67 -5.02
N ASN A 168 -11.97 8.03 -4.46
CA ASN A 168 -11.57 6.67 -4.79
C ASN A 168 -12.51 5.65 -4.12
N LEU A 169 -12.80 5.85 -2.83
CA LEU A 169 -13.52 4.86 -2.03
C LEU A 169 -15.05 4.92 -2.19
N ASP A 170 -15.61 6.08 -2.60
CA ASP A 170 -17.07 6.29 -2.66
C ASP A 170 -17.62 6.55 -4.06
N ARG A 171 -16.80 7.03 -5.01
CA ARG A 171 -17.29 7.54 -6.29
C ARG A 171 -16.69 6.88 -7.52
N ARG A 172 -15.56 6.20 -7.39
CA ARG A 172 -14.87 5.51 -8.49
C ARG A 172 -14.99 4.01 -8.35
N VAL A 173 -14.85 3.32 -9.47
CA VAL A 173 -14.55 1.91 -9.45
C VAL A 173 -13.03 1.78 -9.37
N GLU A 174 -12.57 1.29 -8.23
CA GLU A 174 -11.16 0.99 -7.98
C GLU A 174 -11.07 -0.45 -7.51
N GLU A 175 -9.93 -1.09 -7.72
CA GLU A 175 -9.71 -2.44 -7.21
C GLU A 175 -8.37 -2.53 -6.47
N LEU A 176 -8.34 -3.45 -5.50
CA LEU A 176 -7.13 -3.97 -4.87
C LEU A 176 -7.15 -5.49 -5.03
N VAL A 177 -6.09 -6.05 -5.58
CA VAL A 177 -5.92 -7.51 -5.72
C VAL A 177 -5.02 -8.03 -4.63
N ARG A 178 -5.45 -9.10 -3.95
CA ARG A 178 -4.63 -9.82 -2.98
C ARG A 178 -3.55 -10.62 -3.70
N ILE A 179 -2.30 -10.41 -3.30
CA ILE A 179 -1.15 -11.18 -3.78
C ILE A 179 -1.01 -12.43 -2.89
N THR A 180 -0.89 -13.60 -3.52
CA THR A 180 -0.84 -14.88 -2.81
C THR A 180 0.34 -15.76 -3.21
N ASP A 181 1.08 -15.39 -4.24
CA ASP A 181 2.34 -16.06 -4.58
C ASP A 181 3.41 -15.63 -3.56
N PRO A 182 4.04 -16.60 -2.85
CA PRO A 182 4.97 -16.28 -1.78
C PRO A 182 6.17 -15.43 -2.23
N ALA A 183 6.70 -15.68 -3.43
CA ALA A 183 7.84 -14.92 -3.94
C ALA A 183 7.45 -13.46 -4.27
N MET A 184 6.23 -13.25 -4.80
CA MET A 184 5.72 -11.91 -5.03
C MET A 184 5.40 -11.19 -3.72
N VAL A 185 4.87 -11.88 -2.71
CA VAL A 185 4.64 -11.32 -1.37
C VAL A 185 5.96 -10.88 -0.76
N GLU A 186 7.00 -11.71 -0.78
CA GLU A 186 8.34 -11.39 -0.27
C GLU A 186 8.92 -10.15 -0.97
N GLN A 187 8.85 -10.09 -2.30
CA GLN A 187 9.33 -8.95 -3.08
C GLN A 187 8.61 -7.65 -2.73
N LEU A 188 7.29 -7.67 -2.64
CA LEU A 188 6.49 -6.48 -2.35
C LEU A 188 6.57 -6.07 -0.88
N GLU A 189 6.69 -7.02 0.05
CA GLU A 189 6.96 -6.73 1.45
C GLU A 189 8.33 -6.08 1.62
N TRP A 190 9.36 -6.59 0.91
CA TRP A 190 10.66 -5.94 0.86
C TRP A 190 10.54 -4.50 0.36
N LEU A 191 9.83 -4.27 -0.75
CA LEU A 191 9.65 -2.93 -1.33
C LEU A 191 9.07 -1.94 -0.32
N VAL A 192 7.94 -2.27 0.33
CA VAL A 192 7.28 -1.34 1.26
C VAL A 192 8.06 -1.17 2.56
N THR A 193 8.76 -2.21 3.01
CA THR A 193 9.61 -2.17 4.20
C THR A 193 10.82 -1.27 3.95
N HIS A 194 11.49 -1.50 2.81
CA HIS A 194 12.69 -0.76 2.45
C HIS A 194 12.37 0.71 2.15
N ALA A 195 11.29 1.00 1.43
CA ALA A 195 10.80 2.35 1.18
C ALA A 195 10.50 3.14 2.48
N ALA A 196 10.13 2.45 3.54
CA ALA A 196 9.87 3.03 4.85
C ALA A 196 11.08 2.98 5.80
N SER A 197 12.25 2.55 5.34
CA SER A 197 13.47 2.43 6.16
C SER A 197 14.25 3.74 6.23
N ASP A 198 15.10 3.87 7.25
CA ASP A 198 16.02 5.01 7.40
C ASP A 198 17.23 4.95 6.44
N ALA A 199 17.39 3.86 5.69
CA ALA A 199 18.40 3.71 4.66
C ALA A 199 18.05 4.48 3.36
N VAL A 200 16.77 4.84 3.17
CA VAL A 200 16.27 5.46 1.95
C VAL A 200 16.17 6.98 2.08
N SER A 201 16.68 7.67 1.06
CA SER A 201 16.53 9.14 0.94
C SER A 201 15.06 9.52 0.77
N SER A 202 14.50 10.19 1.78
CA SER A 202 13.06 10.51 1.84
C SER A 202 12.80 11.78 2.65
N TRP A 203 11.58 12.27 2.58
CA TRP A 203 11.06 13.32 3.43
C TRP A 203 10.26 12.69 4.56
N HIS A 204 10.48 13.10 5.80
CA HIS A 204 9.78 12.61 6.98
C HIS A 204 8.79 13.67 7.46
N LEU A 205 7.59 13.24 7.81
CA LEU A 205 6.58 14.10 8.42
C LEU A 205 6.81 14.13 9.93
N GLU A 206 7.14 15.31 10.44
CA GLU A 206 7.40 15.55 11.86
C GLU A 206 6.09 15.80 12.65
N PRO A 207 6.10 15.64 13.98
CA PRO A 207 4.92 15.83 14.84
C PRO A 207 4.29 17.22 14.75
N ASP A 208 5.08 18.25 14.44
CA ASP A 208 4.62 19.63 14.24
C ASP A 208 3.97 19.86 12.86
N GLY A 209 4.04 18.86 11.98
CA GLY A 209 3.53 18.91 10.61
C GLY A 209 4.57 19.37 9.58
N ALA A 210 5.80 19.63 9.97
CA ALA A 210 6.89 19.93 9.03
C ALA A 210 7.35 18.68 8.26
N TRP A 211 7.79 18.89 7.02
CA TRP A 211 8.46 17.86 6.26
C TRP A 211 9.97 18.11 6.26
N VAL A 212 10.72 17.17 6.80
CA VAL A 212 12.19 17.24 6.90
C VAL A 212 12.83 16.25 5.94
N ARG A 213 13.78 16.72 5.12
CA ARG A 213 14.49 15.84 4.19
C ARG A 213 15.62 15.12 4.88
N HIS A 214 15.62 13.79 4.75
CA HIS A 214 16.71 12.90 5.13
C HIS A 214 17.36 12.36 3.86
N SER A 215 18.58 12.80 3.57
CA SER A 215 19.35 12.39 2.36
C SER A 215 20.74 11.88 2.70
N HIS A 216 21.15 12.00 3.96
CA HIS A 216 22.42 11.49 4.48
C HIS A 216 22.17 10.83 5.83
N GLY A 217 22.90 9.76 6.09
CA GLY A 217 22.92 9.06 7.37
C GLY A 217 23.75 9.80 8.43
N PRO A 218 23.83 9.22 9.64
CA PRO A 218 24.54 9.84 10.78
C PRO A 218 26.01 10.14 10.51
N ASP A 219 26.68 9.32 9.71
CA ASP A 219 28.09 9.45 9.37
C ASP A 219 28.35 10.32 8.13
N GLY A 220 27.29 10.96 7.60
CA GLY A 220 27.34 11.82 6.42
C GLY A 220 27.31 11.06 5.08
N GLU A 221 27.15 9.75 5.08
CA GLU A 221 26.99 8.92 3.89
C GLU A 221 25.65 9.24 3.20
N LYS A 222 25.64 9.21 1.88
CA LYS A 222 24.42 9.42 1.10
C LYS A 222 23.49 8.22 1.23
N LEU A 223 22.22 8.49 1.58
CA LEU A 223 21.19 7.46 1.65
C LEU A 223 20.81 6.94 0.25
N GLU A 224 20.27 5.74 0.21
CA GLU A 224 19.92 5.04 -1.02
C GLU A 224 18.76 5.72 -1.77
N ASP A 225 18.79 5.62 -3.10
CA ASP A 225 17.64 5.88 -3.96
C ASP A 225 16.86 4.56 -4.14
N ILE A 226 15.65 4.51 -3.58
CA ILE A 226 14.81 3.31 -3.63
C ILE A 226 14.52 2.84 -5.05
N GLN A 227 14.40 3.75 -6.01
CA GLN A 227 14.07 3.39 -7.40
C GLN A 227 15.23 2.65 -8.06
N THR A 228 16.46 3.10 -7.86
CA THR A 228 17.66 2.38 -8.30
C THR A 228 17.78 1.03 -7.60
N ARG A 229 17.58 0.98 -6.29
CA ARG A 229 17.71 -0.25 -5.50
C ARG A 229 16.63 -1.29 -5.84
N SER A 230 15.41 -0.87 -6.13
CA SER A 230 14.33 -1.79 -6.53
C SER A 230 14.58 -2.39 -7.92
N GLU A 231 15.18 -1.66 -8.85
CA GLU A 231 15.60 -2.19 -10.16
C GLU A 231 16.67 -3.29 -9.99
N GLU A 232 17.67 -3.06 -9.14
CA GLU A 232 18.72 -4.04 -8.82
C GLU A 232 18.14 -5.30 -8.18
N HIS A 233 17.29 -5.14 -7.16
CA HIS A 233 16.66 -6.26 -6.44
C HIS A 233 15.80 -7.13 -7.36
N THR A 234 15.02 -6.53 -8.24
CA THR A 234 14.22 -7.25 -9.24
C THR A 234 15.11 -8.05 -10.19
N SER A 235 16.24 -7.47 -10.62
CA SER A 235 17.20 -8.15 -11.49
C SER A 235 17.87 -9.36 -10.80
N GLU A 236 18.20 -9.24 -9.52
CA GLU A 236 18.76 -10.34 -8.72
C GLU A 236 17.78 -11.51 -8.57
N LEU A 237 16.49 -11.24 -8.36
CA LEU A 237 15.45 -12.26 -8.26
C LEU A 237 15.19 -13.00 -9.59
N GLN A 238 15.27 -12.28 -10.70
CA GLN A 238 15.11 -12.88 -12.05
C GLN A 238 16.31 -13.74 -12.47
N SER A 239 17.46 -13.58 -11.84
CA SER A 239 18.67 -14.34 -12.12
C SER A 239 18.80 -15.65 -11.32
N ARG A 240 17.89 -15.92 -10.41
CA ARG A 240 17.79 -17.16 -9.59
C ARG A 240 16.76 -18.11 -10.16
#